data_15d1044c2e0b7f0cf8caa64c99730be9
#
_entry.id   15d1044c2e0b7f0cf8caa64c99730be9
#
_cell.length_a   1.000
_cell.length_b   1.000
_cell.length_c   1.000
_cell.angle_alpha   90.00
_cell.angle_beta   90.00
_cell.angle_gamma   90.00
#
_symmetry.space_group_name_H-M   'P 1'
#
loop_
_entity.id
_entity.type
_entity.pdbx_description
1 polymer ?
#
loop_
_entity_poly.entity_id
_entity_poly.type
_entity_poly.pdbx_seq_one_letter_code
_entity_poly.pdbx_strand_id
1 'polypeptide(L)'
;MIALDASALLAFLFPEAWHERVRAAIEAACLSTVNLSEVIGRFVRDGHAARVVLERLRATTLELVPFTADDAALAASLVPTTRPLGLSLGDRACLALALARGIPALTADRTRLRLDIGVQIQVIR
;
A
#
# COMPACT_ATOMS: atom_id res chain seq x y z
N MET A 1 2.38 -1.40 -13.61
CA MET A 1 1.48 -1.24 -12.43
C MET A 1 2.20 -1.76 -11.20
N ILE A 2 2.08 -1.07 -10.10
CA ILE A 2 2.69 -1.43 -8.83
C ILE A 2 1.68 -1.21 -7.70
N ALA A 3 1.63 -2.14 -6.73
CA ALA A 3 0.77 -2.00 -5.55
C ALA A 3 1.54 -1.27 -4.44
N LEU A 4 0.97 -0.17 -3.94
CA LEU A 4 1.56 0.58 -2.83
C LEU A 4 1.01 0.08 -1.50
N ASP A 5 1.85 0.00 -0.48
CA ASP A 5 1.37 -0.05 0.90
C ASP A 5 1.19 1.37 1.45
N ALA A 6 0.65 1.49 2.67
CA ALA A 6 0.42 2.80 3.26
C ALA A 6 1.73 3.57 3.46
N SER A 7 2.81 2.88 3.85
CA SER A 7 4.11 3.52 4.09
C SER A 7 4.68 4.14 2.82
N ALA A 8 4.53 3.47 1.67
CA ALA A 8 5.00 3.98 0.38
C ALA A 8 4.22 5.23 -0.02
N LEU A 9 2.90 5.20 0.09
CA LEU A 9 2.06 6.35 -0.26
C LEU A 9 2.32 7.53 0.68
N LEU A 10 2.44 7.29 1.99
CA LEU A 10 2.74 8.34 2.96
C LEU A 10 4.10 8.98 2.70
N ALA A 11 5.11 8.17 2.35
CA ALA A 11 6.42 8.67 1.97
C ALA A 11 6.35 9.63 0.78
N PHE A 12 5.42 9.37 -0.13
CA PHE A 12 5.17 10.22 -1.30
C PHE A 12 4.45 11.52 -0.94
N LEU A 13 3.43 11.43 -0.08
CA LEU A 13 2.59 12.59 0.26
C LEU A 13 3.32 13.60 1.17
N PHE A 14 4.32 13.16 1.90
CA PHE A 14 5.17 14.06 2.69
C PHE A 14 6.41 14.44 1.86
N PRO A 15 6.74 15.76 1.75
CA PRO A 15 7.86 16.20 0.93
C PRO A 15 9.18 15.66 1.47
N GLU A 16 9.78 14.73 0.72
CA GLU A 16 11.07 14.13 1.04
C GLU A 16 11.94 14.08 -0.22
N ALA A 17 13.21 13.72 -0.06
CA ALA A 17 14.21 13.77 -1.13
C ALA A 17 13.88 12.89 -2.36
N TRP A 18 13.03 11.89 -2.19
CA TRP A 18 12.61 10.97 -3.25
C TRP A 18 11.19 11.23 -3.77
N HIS A 19 10.68 12.43 -3.53
CA HIS A 19 9.33 12.86 -3.92
C HIS A 19 9.04 12.62 -5.41
N GLU A 20 9.94 13.01 -6.31
CA GLU A 20 9.74 12.82 -7.74
C GLU A 20 9.72 11.35 -8.16
N ARG A 21 10.52 10.51 -7.50
CA ARG A 21 10.58 9.07 -7.78
C ARG A 21 9.24 8.40 -7.52
N VAL A 22 8.58 8.78 -6.45
CA VAL A 22 7.27 8.25 -6.09
C VAL A 22 6.18 8.84 -6.96
N ARG A 23 6.33 10.10 -7.38
CA ARG A 23 5.40 10.74 -8.31
C ARG A 23 5.30 9.98 -9.62
N ALA A 24 6.44 9.53 -10.16
CA ALA A 24 6.46 8.68 -11.35
C ALA A 24 5.78 7.32 -11.07
N ALA A 25 5.96 6.75 -9.87
CA ALA A 25 5.35 5.48 -9.50
C ALA A 25 3.83 5.58 -9.35
N ILE A 26 3.29 6.72 -8.87
CA ILE A 26 1.84 6.91 -8.67
C ILE A 26 1.06 6.86 -9.99
N GLU A 27 1.65 7.33 -11.08
CA GLU A 27 0.99 7.32 -12.39
C GLU A 27 0.62 5.90 -12.85
N ALA A 28 1.31 4.88 -12.33
CA ALA A 28 1.07 3.49 -12.65
C ALA A 28 0.91 2.64 -11.39
N ALA A 29 0.23 3.18 -10.36
CA ALA A 29 0.10 2.53 -9.08
C ALA A 29 -1.35 2.25 -8.71
N CYS A 30 -1.54 1.24 -7.86
CA CYS A 30 -2.82 0.92 -7.25
C CYS A 30 -2.68 0.79 -5.72
N LEU A 31 -3.77 0.98 -5.03
CA LEU A 31 -3.84 0.97 -3.58
C LEU A 31 -5.09 0.25 -3.12
N SER A 32 -4.94 -0.77 -2.28
CA SER A 32 -6.07 -1.41 -1.61
C SER A 32 -6.82 -0.40 -0.73
N THR A 33 -8.14 -0.52 -0.67
CA THR A 33 -8.94 0.34 0.22
C THR A 33 -8.64 0.12 1.70
N VAL A 34 -8.04 -1.00 2.10
CA VAL A 34 -7.50 -1.19 3.45
C VAL A 34 -6.35 -0.21 3.70
N ASN A 35 -5.40 -0.15 2.76
CA ASN A 35 -4.27 0.78 2.85
C ASN A 35 -4.73 2.23 2.71
N LEU A 36 -5.77 2.49 1.91
CA LEU A 36 -6.40 3.81 1.82
C LEU A 36 -6.91 4.26 3.19
N SER A 37 -7.58 3.38 3.93
CA SER A 37 -8.07 3.68 5.28
C SER A 37 -6.92 4.02 6.23
N GLU A 38 -5.81 3.30 6.15
CA GLU A 38 -4.62 3.59 6.96
C GLU A 38 -4.04 4.97 6.65
N VAL A 39 -3.94 5.32 5.37
CA VAL A 39 -3.42 6.62 4.93
C VAL A 39 -4.34 7.75 5.40
N ILE A 40 -5.65 7.63 5.15
CA ILE A 40 -6.63 8.63 5.60
C ILE A 40 -6.58 8.77 7.12
N GLY A 41 -6.50 7.64 7.86
CA GLY A 41 -6.43 7.64 9.31
C GLY A 41 -5.23 8.41 9.85
N ARG A 42 -4.09 8.33 9.18
CA ARG A 42 -2.91 9.12 9.54
C ARG A 42 -3.18 10.61 9.43
N PHE A 43 -3.82 11.06 8.35
CA PHE A 43 -4.15 12.47 8.16
C PHE A 43 -5.22 12.95 9.16
N VAL A 44 -6.21 12.10 9.47
CA VAL A 44 -7.22 12.42 10.50
C VAL A 44 -6.57 12.61 11.86
N ARG A 45 -5.62 11.75 12.21
CA ARG A 45 -4.85 11.89 13.46
C ARG A 45 -4.10 13.22 13.51
N ASP A 46 -3.65 13.71 12.36
CA ASP A 46 -2.93 14.99 12.26
C ASP A 46 -3.88 16.19 12.08
N GLY A 47 -5.20 16.01 12.24
CA GLY A 47 -6.20 17.08 12.25
C GLY A 47 -6.92 17.34 10.93
N HIS A 48 -6.71 16.52 9.91
CA HIS A 48 -7.37 16.69 8.61
C HIS A 48 -8.73 15.98 8.57
N ALA A 49 -9.65 16.51 7.75
CA ALA A 49 -10.95 15.88 7.52
C ALA A 49 -10.79 14.69 6.56
N ALA A 50 -11.32 13.52 6.94
CA ALA A 50 -11.21 12.29 6.15
C ALA A 50 -11.72 12.47 4.72
N ARG A 51 -12.87 13.15 4.55
CA ARG A 51 -13.49 13.36 3.24
C ARG A 51 -12.61 14.19 2.31
N VAL A 52 -11.94 15.21 2.85
CA VAL A 52 -11.03 16.07 2.08
C VAL A 52 -9.85 15.26 1.58
N VAL A 53 -9.27 14.43 2.44
CA VAL A 53 -8.13 13.56 2.05
C VAL A 53 -8.56 12.59 0.96
N LEU A 54 -9.72 11.94 1.12
CA LEU A 54 -10.24 11.00 0.12
C LEU A 54 -10.43 11.68 -1.24
N GLU A 55 -11.06 12.85 -1.29
CA GLU A 55 -11.30 13.54 -2.56
C GLU A 55 -10.01 13.98 -3.24
N ARG A 56 -8.99 14.36 -2.47
CA ARG A 56 -7.68 14.68 -3.04
C ARG A 56 -7.00 13.45 -3.65
N LEU A 57 -7.11 12.29 -3.00
CA LEU A 57 -6.57 11.05 -3.55
C LEU A 57 -7.33 10.60 -4.78
N ARG A 58 -8.66 10.74 -4.81
CA ARG A 58 -9.47 10.45 -5.99
C ARG A 58 -9.12 11.33 -7.19
N ALA A 59 -8.62 12.53 -6.96
CA ALA A 59 -8.22 13.45 -8.02
C ALA A 59 -6.87 13.08 -8.66
N THR A 60 -6.14 12.13 -8.08
CA THR A 60 -4.88 11.63 -8.65
C THR A 60 -5.14 10.48 -9.62
N THR A 61 -4.09 10.04 -10.32
CA THR A 61 -4.14 8.86 -11.20
C THR A 61 -4.06 7.54 -10.43
N LEU A 62 -3.91 7.59 -9.11
CA LEU A 62 -3.84 6.39 -8.26
C LEU A 62 -5.14 5.60 -8.35
N GLU A 63 -5.04 4.33 -8.72
CA GLU A 63 -6.21 3.44 -8.73
C GLU A 63 -6.51 2.95 -7.32
N LEU A 64 -7.73 3.24 -6.83
CA LEU A 64 -8.21 2.75 -5.55
C LEU A 64 -8.96 1.44 -5.78
N VAL A 65 -8.47 0.33 -5.21
CA VAL A 65 -8.96 -1.02 -5.48
C VAL A 65 -9.74 -1.53 -4.27
N PRO A 66 -11.05 -1.81 -4.42
CA PRO A 66 -11.85 -2.34 -3.31
C PRO A 66 -11.28 -3.66 -2.78
N PHE A 67 -11.18 -3.77 -1.46
CA PHE A 67 -10.79 -4.99 -0.77
C PHE A 67 -12.01 -5.89 -0.64
N THR A 68 -12.07 -6.93 -1.47
CA THR A 68 -13.24 -7.82 -1.57
C THR A 68 -13.15 -8.99 -0.61
N ALA A 69 -14.22 -9.80 -0.56
CA ALA A 69 -14.22 -11.05 0.21
C ALA A 69 -13.13 -12.02 -0.27
N ASP A 70 -12.91 -12.11 -1.58
CA ASP A 70 -11.83 -12.94 -2.13
C ASP A 70 -10.47 -12.41 -1.72
N ASP A 71 -10.28 -11.10 -1.71
CA ASP A 71 -9.04 -10.47 -1.22
C ASP A 71 -8.84 -10.76 0.27
N ALA A 72 -9.91 -10.76 1.06
CA ALA A 72 -9.86 -11.09 2.48
C ALA A 72 -9.36 -12.52 2.70
N ALA A 73 -9.88 -13.49 1.93
CA ALA A 73 -9.42 -14.87 1.99
C ALA A 73 -7.95 -15.00 1.61
N LEU A 74 -7.54 -14.34 0.53
CA LEU A 74 -6.15 -14.37 0.07
C LEU A 74 -5.21 -13.73 1.11
N ALA A 75 -5.57 -12.56 1.65
CA ALA A 75 -4.79 -11.90 2.69
C ALA A 75 -4.67 -12.79 3.95
N ALA A 76 -5.77 -13.45 4.35
CA ALA A 76 -5.76 -14.37 5.48
C ALA A 76 -4.85 -15.58 5.25
N SER A 77 -4.78 -16.07 4.02
CA SER A 77 -3.90 -17.19 3.66
C SER A 77 -2.41 -16.86 3.83
N LEU A 78 -2.05 -15.59 3.87
CA LEU A 78 -0.67 -15.15 4.05
C LEU A 78 -0.26 -15.06 5.53
N VAL A 79 -1.17 -15.28 6.48
CA VAL A 79 -0.89 -15.16 7.92
C VAL A 79 0.30 -16.03 8.35
N PRO A 80 0.39 -17.32 8.01
CA PRO A 80 1.51 -18.15 8.45
C PRO A 80 2.88 -17.63 8.03
N THR A 81 2.96 -17.07 6.83
CA THR A 81 4.23 -16.56 6.26
C THR A 81 4.58 -15.16 6.79
N THR A 82 3.58 -14.33 7.05
CA THR A 82 3.77 -12.92 7.41
C THR A 82 3.78 -12.67 8.92
N ARG A 83 3.14 -13.54 9.71
CA ARG A 83 3.06 -13.39 11.17
C ARG A 83 4.43 -13.35 11.84
N PRO A 84 5.41 -14.20 11.48
CA PRO A 84 6.74 -14.15 12.09
C PRO A 84 7.45 -12.81 11.89
N LEU A 85 7.09 -12.05 10.85
CA LEU A 85 7.65 -10.74 10.56
C LEU A 85 6.82 -9.60 11.16
N GLY A 86 5.76 -9.90 11.91
CA GLY A 86 4.91 -8.90 12.55
C GLY A 86 4.07 -8.09 11.58
N LEU A 87 3.76 -8.61 10.40
CA LEU A 87 2.98 -7.89 9.41
C LEU A 87 1.51 -7.78 9.82
N SER A 88 0.94 -6.61 9.55
CA SER A 88 -0.46 -6.28 9.85
C SER A 88 -1.42 -6.70 8.73
N LEU A 89 -2.72 -6.51 8.97
CA LEU A 89 -3.73 -6.69 7.93
C LEU A 89 -3.46 -5.78 6.73
N GLY A 90 -3.08 -4.52 6.96
CA GLY A 90 -2.76 -3.60 5.87
C GLY A 90 -1.60 -4.11 5.01
N ASP A 91 -0.58 -4.66 5.64
CA ASP A 91 0.55 -5.26 4.92
C ASP A 91 0.09 -6.43 4.05
N ARG A 92 -0.74 -7.31 4.60
CA ARG A 92 -1.28 -8.47 3.87
C ARG A 92 -2.25 -8.05 2.77
N ALA A 93 -3.01 -6.97 2.97
CA ALA A 93 -3.91 -6.45 1.94
C ALA A 93 -3.14 -5.97 0.70
N CYS A 94 -2.03 -5.28 0.90
CA CYS A 94 -1.14 -4.85 -0.19
C CYS A 94 -0.56 -6.07 -0.91
N LEU A 95 -0.06 -7.04 -0.17
CA LEU A 95 0.53 -8.26 -0.74
C LEU A 95 -0.51 -9.09 -1.50
N ALA A 96 -1.74 -9.19 -0.98
CA ALA A 96 -2.83 -9.88 -1.66
C ALA A 96 -3.18 -9.21 -2.99
N LEU A 97 -3.22 -7.88 -3.03
CA LEU A 97 -3.46 -7.13 -4.26
C LEU A 97 -2.35 -7.39 -5.28
N ALA A 98 -1.10 -7.34 -4.85
CA ALA A 98 0.04 -7.61 -5.70
C ALA A 98 0.02 -9.03 -6.26
N LEU A 99 -0.28 -10.03 -5.42
CA LEU A 99 -0.41 -11.43 -5.83
C LEU A 99 -1.53 -11.61 -6.84
N ALA A 100 -2.72 -11.07 -6.55
CA ALA A 100 -3.89 -11.25 -7.40
C ALA A 100 -3.67 -10.67 -8.81
N ARG A 101 -2.92 -9.58 -8.92
CA ARG A 101 -2.65 -8.90 -10.19
C ARG A 101 -1.33 -9.33 -10.84
N GLY A 102 -0.49 -10.08 -10.14
CA GLY A 102 0.82 -10.46 -10.65
C GLY A 102 1.75 -9.26 -10.84
N ILE A 103 1.70 -8.29 -9.94
CA ILE A 103 2.48 -7.05 -9.98
C ILE A 103 3.37 -6.93 -8.74
N PRO A 104 4.44 -6.11 -8.81
CA PRO A 104 5.27 -5.87 -7.63
C PRO A 104 4.55 -5.02 -6.58
N ALA A 105 5.03 -5.11 -5.33
CA ALA A 105 4.61 -4.26 -4.23
C ALA A 105 5.71 -3.28 -3.88
N LEU A 106 5.35 -2.02 -3.57
CA LEU A 106 6.27 -0.97 -3.17
C LEU A 106 6.00 -0.61 -1.70
N THR A 107 7.05 -0.60 -0.90
CA THR A 107 7.00 -0.30 0.54
C THR A 107 8.16 0.61 0.94
N ALA A 108 8.02 1.28 2.07
CA ALA A 108 9.14 1.98 2.72
C ALA A 108 9.83 1.10 3.76
N ASP A 109 9.33 -0.11 4.02
CA ASP A 109 9.84 -1.02 5.04
C ASP A 109 10.74 -2.10 4.44
N ARG A 110 12.05 -2.01 4.72
CA ARG A 110 13.05 -2.95 4.20
C ARG A 110 12.87 -4.38 4.73
N THR A 111 12.18 -4.57 5.83
CA THR A 111 11.96 -5.93 6.38
C THR A 111 11.10 -6.79 5.46
N ARG A 112 10.31 -6.16 4.57
CA ARG A 112 9.50 -6.86 3.56
C ARG A 112 10.35 -7.63 2.55
N LEU A 113 11.61 -7.27 2.36
CA LEU A 113 12.52 -7.99 1.46
C LEU A 113 12.76 -9.44 1.88
N ARG A 114 12.44 -9.81 3.11
CA ARG A 114 12.56 -11.17 3.62
C ARG A 114 11.42 -12.09 3.19
N LEU A 115 10.37 -11.51 2.58
CA LEU A 115 9.22 -12.30 2.15
C LEU A 115 9.52 -13.07 0.87
N ASP A 116 9.15 -14.34 0.87
CA ASP A 116 9.21 -15.21 -0.31
C ASP A 116 7.81 -15.79 -0.53
N ILE A 117 6.95 -15.02 -1.19
CA ILE A 117 5.54 -15.37 -1.42
C ILE A 117 5.14 -15.20 -2.89
N GLY A 118 6.10 -15.07 -3.80
CA GLY A 118 5.83 -14.88 -5.21
C GLY A 118 5.51 -13.44 -5.61
N VAL A 119 5.76 -12.47 -4.73
CA VAL A 119 5.64 -11.04 -5.04
C VAL A 119 7.02 -10.41 -5.06
N GLN A 120 7.31 -9.66 -6.11
CA GLN A 120 8.51 -8.82 -6.14
C GLN A 120 8.30 -7.65 -5.19
N ILE A 121 9.13 -7.52 -4.18
CA ILE A 121 9.09 -6.41 -3.22
C ILE A 121 10.11 -5.37 -3.64
N GLN A 122 9.65 -4.13 -3.84
CA GLN A 122 10.50 -2.97 -4.09
C GLN A 122 10.45 -2.06 -2.88
N VAL A 123 11.59 -1.50 -2.51
CA VAL A 123 11.71 -0.60 -1.34
C VAL A 123 12.10 0.78 -1.84
N ILE A 124 11.42 1.82 -1.34
CA ILE A 124 11.65 3.20 -1.74
C ILE A 124 13.05 3.68 -1.34
N ARG A 125 13.54 3.21 -0.20
CA ARG A 125 14.80 3.69 0.40
C ARG A 125 15.97 2.76 0.13
#